data_bf7099de161884df95b64b7ea559d9f4
#
_entry.id   bf7099de161884df95b64b7ea559d9f4
#
_cell.length_a   1.000
_cell.length_b   1.000
_cell.length_c   1.000
_cell.angle_alpha   90.00
_cell.angle_beta   90.00
_cell.angle_gamma   90.00
#
_symmetry.space_group_name_H-M   'P 1'
#
loop_
_entity.id
_entity.type
_entity.pdbx_description
1 polymer ?
#
loop_
_entity_poly.entity_id
_entity_poly.type
_entity_poly.pdbx_seq_one_letter_code
_entity_poly.pdbx_strand_id
1 'polypeptide(L)'
;MKHTKKITILHSNDLHGDFLAEQVDEKLVGGVSMLSGYIESVRKEEPNTLYVIAGDMFRGSVIDSEYKGLSTIEIMNALAPDVVTIGNHEVDYGIAHLLFIEKCARFPIINANLYIKNTATRLFTPYKIFRVDGMNILFIGVITQDVINQTKSESLVGAFVDTAAVAAEIGKICNAHNSIDIDFTVILTHIGFEEDKHLARQLDPAWGVDLIIGGHSHTFLEHAVEENGVVIAQAGTGTDQIGRFDIIVDTDGNCIDSYTWRSIPIIADTCPRSPMIEQVLERFTQQIDEKYNFIIGRFRRELTHPERTQETELGNLFADIFTESLGVDIMLIGSGSIRSEKLGPIVTYADLIEGFPYDDGVYMFKVTAGQLRKMLLYMVRDEAFLGHTEFYQIPSKFRFCYNRERGEFDSFTYCGKELGREISDDTVFTVGMQNFHFQNVEKFLSISYETISQLQKPRCIASSCQDILMEYFREHEWLDSAVDGRMTIEG
;
A
#
# COMPACT_ATOMS: atom_id res chain seq x y z
N MET A 1 36.26 -20.04 -23.66
CA MET A 1 35.06 -20.52 -22.91
C MET A 1 34.55 -19.33 -22.15
N LYS A 2 33.25 -19.07 -22.21
CA LYS A 2 32.66 -18.02 -21.36
C LYS A 2 32.89 -18.38 -19.89
N HIS A 3 33.25 -17.39 -19.09
CA HIS A 3 33.30 -17.57 -17.65
C HIS A 3 31.91 -17.22 -17.10
N THR A 4 31.22 -18.23 -16.60
CA THR A 4 29.87 -18.04 -16.06
C THR A 4 29.83 -18.43 -14.59
N LYS A 5 28.98 -17.72 -13.82
CA LYS A 5 28.73 -17.96 -12.40
C LYS A 5 27.25 -17.97 -12.10
N LYS A 6 26.85 -18.75 -11.09
CA LYS A 6 25.46 -18.84 -10.66
C LYS A 6 25.22 -17.95 -9.45
N ILE A 7 24.10 -17.22 -9.47
CA ILE A 7 23.53 -16.52 -8.32
C ILE A 7 22.04 -16.83 -8.21
N THR A 8 21.55 -16.96 -6.99
CA THR A 8 20.11 -17.02 -6.70
C THR A 8 19.68 -15.71 -6.02
N ILE A 9 18.63 -15.07 -6.55
CA ILE A 9 18.00 -13.91 -5.90
C ILE A 9 16.59 -14.28 -5.50
N LEU A 10 16.32 -14.23 -4.20
CA LEU A 10 15.01 -14.31 -3.62
C LEU A 10 14.50 -12.88 -3.42
N HIS A 11 13.21 -12.63 -3.72
CA HIS A 11 12.67 -11.30 -3.54
C HIS A 11 11.23 -11.29 -3.07
N SER A 12 10.92 -10.31 -2.23
CA SER A 12 9.57 -9.94 -1.81
C SER A 12 9.35 -8.46 -2.07
N ASN A 13 8.10 -8.05 -2.11
CA ASN A 13 7.65 -6.67 -2.20
C ASN A 13 6.30 -6.56 -1.50
N ASP A 14 5.95 -5.35 -1.04
CA ASP A 14 4.62 -5.07 -0.49
C ASP A 14 4.20 -6.07 0.62
N LEU A 15 5.10 -6.31 1.58
CA LEU A 15 4.84 -7.25 2.69
C LEU A 15 3.74 -6.76 3.63
N HIS A 16 3.56 -5.44 3.76
CA HIS A 16 2.47 -4.79 4.51
C HIS A 16 2.21 -5.34 5.90
N GLY A 17 3.27 -5.72 6.62
CA GLY A 17 3.10 -6.24 7.97
C GLY A 17 2.37 -7.59 8.06
N ASP A 18 2.29 -8.32 6.96
CA ASP A 18 1.74 -9.68 6.89
C ASP A 18 2.74 -10.68 7.52
N PHE A 19 2.66 -10.78 8.86
CA PHE A 19 3.62 -11.56 9.63
C PHE A 19 3.12 -12.95 9.99
N LEU A 20 1.80 -13.12 10.12
CA LEU A 20 1.17 -14.34 10.60
C LEU A 20 0.70 -15.19 9.44
N ALA A 21 0.88 -16.51 9.56
CA ALA A 21 0.34 -17.43 8.58
C ALA A 21 -1.18 -17.57 8.73
N GLU A 22 -1.87 -17.66 7.61
CA GLU A 22 -3.33 -17.79 7.57
C GLU A 22 -3.76 -19.20 7.19
N GLN A 23 -4.93 -19.61 7.69
CA GLN A 23 -5.55 -20.90 7.32
C GLN A 23 -6.41 -20.69 6.07
N VAL A 24 -5.89 -21.15 4.92
CA VAL A 24 -6.63 -21.14 3.65
C VAL A 24 -6.99 -22.57 3.29
N ASP A 25 -8.28 -22.87 3.21
CA ASP A 25 -8.80 -24.23 3.11
C ASP A 25 -8.28 -25.13 4.24
N GLU A 26 -7.53 -26.17 3.94
CA GLU A 26 -6.91 -27.05 4.93
C GLU A 26 -5.39 -26.80 5.10
N LYS A 27 -4.85 -25.72 4.48
CA LYS A 27 -3.42 -25.42 4.47
C LYS A 27 -3.11 -24.14 5.21
N LEU A 28 -1.98 -24.13 5.88
CA LEU A 28 -1.42 -22.91 6.43
C LEU A 28 -0.55 -22.25 5.36
N VAL A 29 -0.84 -20.99 5.04
CA VAL A 29 -0.25 -20.21 3.94
C VAL A 29 0.36 -18.93 4.50
N GLY A 30 1.45 -18.46 3.91
CA GLY A 30 2.12 -17.22 4.27
C GLY A 30 2.79 -17.23 5.63
N GLY A 31 2.98 -16.06 6.17
CA GLY A 31 3.65 -15.82 7.43
C GLY A 31 5.18 -15.78 7.33
N VAL A 32 5.74 -14.75 7.95
CA VAL A 32 7.19 -14.45 7.88
C VAL A 32 8.06 -15.58 8.46
N SER A 33 7.50 -16.42 9.34
CA SER A 33 8.21 -17.58 9.89
C SER A 33 8.49 -18.65 8.83
N MET A 34 7.49 -19.01 8.03
CA MET A 34 7.65 -19.95 6.92
C MET A 34 8.47 -19.34 5.78
N LEU A 35 8.27 -18.05 5.50
CA LEU A 35 9.09 -17.31 4.56
C LEU A 35 10.58 -17.38 4.94
N SER A 36 10.92 -17.12 6.21
CA SER A 36 12.28 -17.26 6.74
C SER A 36 12.83 -18.66 6.56
N GLY A 37 12.04 -19.68 6.91
CA GLY A 37 12.44 -21.07 6.78
C GLY A 37 12.72 -21.48 5.33
N TYR A 38 11.95 -20.98 4.37
CA TYR A 38 12.23 -21.17 2.96
C TYR A 38 13.54 -20.50 2.55
N ILE A 39 13.73 -19.22 2.91
CA ILE A 39 14.97 -18.48 2.61
C ILE A 39 16.20 -19.20 3.17
N GLU A 40 16.13 -19.65 4.43
CA GLU A 40 17.22 -20.42 5.06
C GLU A 40 17.50 -21.75 4.34
N SER A 41 16.47 -22.43 3.86
CA SER A 41 16.60 -23.67 3.10
C SER A 41 17.31 -23.41 1.77
N VAL A 42 16.93 -22.38 1.04
CA VAL A 42 17.59 -22.01 -0.22
C VAL A 42 19.03 -21.59 0.01
N ARG A 43 19.32 -20.79 1.05
CA ARG A 43 20.71 -20.38 1.38
C ARG A 43 21.63 -21.56 1.72
N LYS A 44 21.07 -22.66 2.25
CA LYS A 44 21.84 -23.90 2.51
C LYS A 44 22.13 -24.67 1.24
N GLU A 45 21.18 -24.68 0.30
CA GLU A 45 21.32 -25.39 -0.98
C GLU A 45 22.15 -24.61 -2.00
N GLU A 46 21.97 -23.29 -2.02
CA GLU A 46 22.57 -22.35 -2.98
C GLU A 46 23.37 -21.28 -2.20
N PRO A 47 24.68 -21.48 -2.00
CA PRO A 47 25.50 -20.58 -1.17
C PRO A 47 25.55 -19.12 -1.67
N ASN A 48 25.36 -18.92 -2.98
CA ASN A 48 25.34 -17.61 -3.62
C ASN A 48 23.90 -17.07 -3.67
N THR A 49 23.20 -16.99 -2.54
CA THR A 49 21.82 -16.50 -2.46
C THR A 49 21.78 -15.15 -1.78
N LEU A 50 21.11 -14.17 -2.43
CA LEU A 50 20.72 -12.90 -1.85
C LEU A 50 19.19 -12.85 -1.71
N TYR A 51 18.71 -12.31 -0.59
CA TYR A 51 17.29 -12.01 -0.37
C TYR A 51 17.08 -10.49 -0.30
N VAL A 52 16.16 -9.97 -1.11
CA VAL A 52 15.93 -8.54 -1.27
C VAL A 52 14.44 -8.20 -1.12
N ILE A 53 14.14 -6.96 -0.68
CA ILE A 53 12.75 -6.48 -0.53
C ILE A 53 12.60 -5.15 -1.29
N ALA A 54 11.58 -5.10 -2.16
CA ALA A 54 11.28 -3.94 -3.00
C ALA A 54 10.22 -3.01 -2.38
N GLY A 55 10.42 -2.63 -1.10
CA GLY A 55 9.60 -1.63 -0.38
C GLY A 55 8.30 -2.15 0.20
N ASP A 56 7.60 -1.26 0.93
CA ASP A 56 6.33 -1.48 1.62
C ASP A 56 6.34 -2.69 2.57
N MET A 57 7.28 -2.66 3.52
CA MET A 57 7.34 -3.62 4.63
C MET A 57 6.29 -3.31 5.70
N PHE A 58 5.89 -2.02 5.82
CA PHE A 58 5.01 -1.49 6.85
C PHE A 58 3.55 -1.49 6.42
N ARG A 59 2.65 -1.31 7.41
CA ARG A 59 1.20 -1.15 7.26
C ARG A 59 0.44 -2.41 6.83
N GLY A 60 -0.43 -2.86 7.70
CA GLY A 60 -1.38 -3.95 7.45
C GLY A 60 -1.69 -4.80 8.68
N SER A 61 -0.90 -4.71 9.76
CA SER A 61 -1.18 -5.44 10.99
C SER A 61 -1.14 -4.55 12.23
N VAL A 62 -1.82 -5.01 13.29
CA VAL A 62 -1.75 -4.39 14.62
C VAL A 62 -0.32 -4.45 15.18
N ILE A 63 0.43 -5.51 14.86
CA ILE A 63 1.85 -5.65 15.23
C ILE A 63 2.67 -4.47 14.69
N ASP A 64 2.46 -4.08 13.44
CA ASP A 64 3.15 -2.92 12.86
C ASP A 64 2.67 -1.61 13.47
N SER A 65 1.36 -1.42 13.50
CA SER A 65 0.72 -0.15 13.87
C SER A 65 0.97 0.24 15.32
N GLU A 66 0.94 -0.71 16.26
CA GLU A 66 1.18 -0.48 17.67
C GLU A 66 2.56 0.13 17.95
N TYR A 67 3.57 -0.37 17.26
CA TYR A 67 4.96 0.05 17.47
C TYR A 67 5.47 1.00 16.38
N LYS A 68 4.57 1.46 15.51
CA LYS A 68 4.91 2.39 14.41
C LYS A 68 6.08 1.90 13.56
N GLY A 69 6.07 0.62 13.17
CA GLY A 69 7.09 -0.01 12.35
C GLY A 69 8.33 -0.52 13.10
N LEU A 70 8.49 -0.26 14.39
CA LEU A 70 9.65 -0.80 15.15
C LEU A 70 9.59 -2.33 15.27
N SER A 71 8.40 -2.89 15.48
CA SER A 71 8.16 -4.33 15.47
C SER A 71 8.50 -4.93 14.11
N THR A 72 8.08 -4.28 13.04
CA THR A 72 8.40 -4.67 11.66
C THR A 72 9.91 -4.74 11.46
N ILE A 73 10.66 -3.71 11.84
CA ILE A 73 12.13 -3.72 11.72
C ILE A 73 12.78 -4.81 12.58
N GLU A 74 12.24 -5.11 13.76
CA GLU A 74 12.76 -6.22 14.56
C GLU A 74 12.52 -7.57 13.89
N ILE A 75 11.34 -7.77 13.32
CA ILE A 75 11.00 -8.97 12.54
C ILE A 75 11.87 -9.05 11.27
N MET A 76 12.04 -7.95 10.55
CA MET A 76 12.91 -7.89 9.36
C MET A 76 14.38 -8.12 9.72
N ASN A 77 14.86 -7.63 10.86
CA ASN A 77 16.19 -7.93 11.36
C ASN A 77 16.41 -9.44 11.61
N ALA A 78 15.36 -10.15 12.03
CA ALA A 78 15.39 -11.60 12.20
C ALA A 78 15.27 -12.35 10.86
N LEU A 79 14.47 -11.82 9.92
CA LEU A 79 14.34 -12.34 8.54
C LEU A 79 15.63 -12.15 7.73
N ALA A 80 16.42 -11.13 8.07
CA ALA A 80 17.73 -10.82 7.53
C ALA A 80 17.80 -10.70 6.00
N PRO A 81 17.07 -9.72 5.40
CA PRO A 81 17.29 -9.38 4.00
C PRO A 81 18.71 -8.82 3.78
N ASP A 82 19.27 -9.08 2.61
CA ASP A 82 20.60 -8.58 2.26
C ASP A 82 20.56 -7.08 1.90
N VAL A 83 19.49 -6.63 1.23
CA VAL A 83 19.25 -5.22 0.92
C VAL A 83 17.76 -4.97 0.68
N VAL A 84 17.28 -3.78 1.06
CA VAL A 84 15.91 -3.35 0.80
C VAL A 84 15.89 -1.95 0.19
N THR A 85 14.86 -1.64 -0.62
CA THR A 85 14.47 -0.26 -0.88
C THR A 85 13.27 0.11 -0.03
N ILE A 86 12.94 1.40 0.05
CA ILE A 86 11.75 1.89 0.73
C ILE A 86 10.58 2.01 -0.25
N GLY A 87 9.36 1.79 0.26
CA GLY A 87 8.11 2.11 -0.41
C GLY A 87 7.43 3.34 0.21
N ASN A 88 6.21 3.62 -0.21
CA ASN A 88 5.47 4.79 0.28
C ASN A 88 4.96 4.61 1.71
N HIS A 89 4.73 3.40 2.17
CA HIS A 89 4.27 3.15 3.54
C HIS A 89 5.37 3.25 4.60
N GLU A 90 6.64 3.19 4.23
CA GLU A 90 7.74 3.46 5.17
C GLU A 90 7.74 4.89 5.70
N VAL A 91 7.09 5.85 5.01
CA VAL A 91 7.00 7.25 5.44
C VAL A 91 5.72 7.60 6.21
N ASP A 92 4.79 6.70 6.36
CA ASP A 92 3.48 6.93 7.01
C ASP A 92 3.60 7.47 8.43
N TYR A 93 4.65 7.08 9.15
CA TYR A 93 4.96 7.59 10.49
C TYR A 93 5.84 8.85 10.47
N GLY A 94 6.09 9.40 9.29
CA GLY A 94 6.88 10.62 9.06
C GLY A 94 8.38 10.38 8.85
N ILE A 95 9.01 11.31 8.13
CA ILE A 95 10.42 11.22 7.73
C ILE A 95 11.39 11.11 8.92
N ALA A 96 11.15 11.86 9.99
CA ALA A 96 12.02 11.78 11.17
C ALA A 96 11.98 10.38 11.81
N HIS A 97 10.81 9.75 11.81
CA HIS A 97 10.63 8.40 12.30
C HIS A 97 11.28 7.37 11.36
N LEU A 98 11.13 7.53 10.05
CA LEU A 98 11.79 6.69 9.06
C LEU A 98 13.33 6.70 9.22
N LEU A 99 13.94 7.88 9.45
CA LEU A 99 15.37 7.97 9.71
C LEU A 99 15.79 7.30 11.02
N PHE A 100 14.93 7.31 12.03
CA PHE A 100 15.16 6.55 13.26
C PHE A 100 15.08 5.04 13.02
N ILE A 101 14.07 4.58 12.29
CA ILE A 101 13.88 3.18 11.88
C ILE A 101 15.09 2.68 11.06
N GLU A 102 15.61 3.51 10.14
CA GLU A 102 16.80 3.16 9.36
C GLU A 102 18.00 2.86 10.25
N LYS A 103 18.15 3.57 11.39
CA LYS A 103 19.22 3.30 12.37
C LYS A 103 18.98 2.02 13.19
N CYS A 104 17.73 1.55 13.29
CA CYS A 104 17.39 0.28 13.96
C CYS A 104 17.55 -0.94 13.05
N ALA A 105 17.52 -0.74 11.74
CA ALA A 105 17.72 -1.80 10.74
C ALA A 105 19.16 -2.32 10.75
N ARG A 106 19.32 -3.66 10.69
CA ARG A 106 20.62 -4.34 10.61
C ARG A 106 21.01 -4.71 9.17
N PHE A 107 20.21 -4.28 8.22
CA PHE A 107 20.37 -4.49 6.78
C PHE A 107 20.42 -3.13 6.06
N PRO A 108 21.07 -3.05 4.90
CA PRO A 108 21.12 -1.83 4.11
C PRO A 108 19.75 -1.44 3.58
N ILE A 109 19.35 -0.20 3.83
CA ILE A 109 18.21 0.46 3.18
C ILE A 109 18.77 1.43 2.15
N ILE A 110 18.41 1.25 0.86
CA ILE A 110 18.94 2.05 -0.24
C ILE A 110 17.83 2.83 -0.95
N ASN A 111 18.12 4.08 -1.34
CA ASN A 111 17.23 4.86 -2.19
C ASN A 111 18.00 5.99 -2.90
N ALA A 112 17.86 6.07 -4.23
CA ALA A 112 18.60 6.98 -5.07
C ALA A 112 17.87 8.30 -5.36
N ASN A 113 16.52 8.33 -5.24
CA ASN A 113 15.71 9.46 -5.71
C ASN A 113 14.96 10.23 -4.62
N LEU A 114 15.23 10.01 -3.35
CA LEU A 114 14.66 10.77 -2.23
C LEU A 114 15.69 11.74 -1.64
N TYR A 115 15.35 13.04 -1.61
CA TYR A 115 16.26 14.12 -1.25
C TYR A 115 15.68 15.05 -0.19
N ILE A 116 16.57 15.69 0.56
CA ILE A 116 16.24 16.89 1.32
C ILE A 116 16.14 18.07 0.35
N LYS A 117 14.94 18.66 0.23
CA LYS A 117 14.74 19.87 -0.59
C LYS A 117 15.76 20.95 -0.19
N ASN A 118 16.25 21.69 -1.16
CA ASN A 118 17.22 22.79 -1.02
C ASN A 118 18.67 22.40 -0.74
N THR A 119 19.00 21.15 -0.48
CA THR A 119 20.39 20.72 -0.22
C THR A 119 20.94 19.77 -1.27
N ALA A 120 20.09 19.19 -2.11
CA ALA A 120 20.41 18.07 -3.02
C ALA A 120 21.05 16.85 -2.31
N THR A 121 20.91 16.78 -0.98
CA THR A 121 21.44 15.67 -0.18
C THR A 121 20.42 14.52 -0.16
N ARG A 122 20.85 13.33 -0.57
CA ARG A 122 20.00 12.12 -0.46
C ARG A 122 19.76 11.77 1.00
N LEU A 123 18.56 11.28 1.29
CA LEU A 123 18.22 10.78 2.63
C LEU A 123 18.86 9.43 2.92
N PHE A 124 19.07 8.61 1.88
CA PHE A 124 19.63 7.28 1.99
C PHE A 124 20.85 7.10 1.10
N THR A 125 21.62 6.06 1.37
CA THR A 125 22.65 5.59 0.44
C THR A 125 21.95 5.13 -0.85
N PRO A 126 22.36 5.60 -2.03
CA PRO A 126 21.62 5.33 -3.27
C PRO A 126 21.75 3.91 -3.79
N TYR A 127 22.78 3.20 -3.40
CA TYR A 127 23.14 1.88 -3.91
C TYR A 127 23.90 1.05 -2.87
N LYS A 128 23.99 -0.24 -3.13
CA LYS A 128 24.87 -1.17 -2.42
C LYS A 128 25.55 -2.12 -3.41
N ILE A 129 26.84 -2.37 -3.21
CA ILE A 129 27.58 -3.39 -3.97
C ILE A 129 27.84 -4.58 -3.05
N PHE A 130 27.48 -5.77 -3.53
CA PHE A 130 27.80 -7.04 -2.90
C PHE A 130 28.89 -7.76 -3.69
N ARG A 131 29.77 -8.44 -2.98
CA ARG A 131 30.73 -9.35 -3.59
C ARG A 131 30.35 -10.78 -3.28
N VAL A 132 29.83 -11.50 -4.28
CA VAL A 132 29.33 -12.88 -4.16
C VAL A 132 30.11 -13.76 -5.14
N ASP A 133 30.79 -14.76 -4.64
CA ASP A 133 31.64 -15.65 -5.44
C ASP A 133 32.62 -14.90 -6.36
N GLY A 134 33.12 -13.75 -5.90
CA GLY A 134 34.02 -12.89 -6.65
C GLY A 134 33.33 -11.99 -7.71
N MET A 135 32.00 -12.09 -7.93
CA MET A 135 31.22 -11.12 -8.71
C MET A 135 30.92 -9.87 -7.88
N ASN A 136 30.96 -8.72 -8.50
CA ASN A 136 30.47 -7.46 -7.95
C ASN A 136 29.05 -7.19 -8.46
N ILE A 137 28.09 -7.17 -7.58
CA ILE A 137 26.67 -7.00 -7.88
C ILE A 137 26.21 -5.66 -7.34
N LEU A 138 25.75 -4.78 -8.22
CA LEU A 138 25.27 -3.44 -7.88
C LEU A 138 23.75 -3.45 -7.70
N PHE A 139 23.28 -3.02 -6.53
CA PHE A 139 21.87 -2.76 -6.26
C PHE A 139 21.62 -1.25 -6.15
N ILE A 140 20.58 -0.74 -6.81
CA ILE A 140 20.14 0.65 -6.76
C ILE A 140 18.69 0.69 -6.33
N GLY A 141 18.32 1.55 -5.35
CA GLY A 141 16.94 1.68 -4.85
C GLY A 141 16.21 2.88 -5.46
N VAL A 142 14.92 2.72 -5.79
CA VAL A 142 14.05 3.77 -6.35
C VAL A 142 12.66 3.72 -5.74
N ILE A 143 12.08 4.89 -5.42
CA ILE A 143 10.75 5.05 -4.83
C ILE A 143 9.82 5.90 -5.69
N THR A 144 8.51 5.69 -5.53
CA THR A 144 7.45 6.49 -6.16
C THR A 144 7.36 7.91 -5.60
N GLN A 145 6.75 8.81 -6.37
CA GLN A 145 6.41 10.17 -5.95
C GLN A 145 5.31 10.21 -4.89
N ASP A 146 4.46 9.23 -4.84
CA ASP A 146 3.34 9.19 -3.90
C ASP A 146 3.79 9.34 -2.45
N VAL A 147 5.02 8.99 -2.15
CA VAL A 147 5.68 9.26 -0.87
C VAL A 147 5.59 10.73 -0.43
N ILE A 148 5.61 11.67 -1.36
CA ILE A 148 5.56 13.12 -1.05
C ILE A 148 4.14 13.54 -0.69
N ASN A 149 3.13 12.96 -1.35
CA ASN A 149 1.72 13.28 -1.12
C ASN A 149 1.23 12.78 0.25
N GLN A 150 1.86 11.77 0.79
CA GLN A 150 1.51 11.16 2.08
C GLN A 150 2.21 11.81 3.28
N THR A 151 3.28 12.58 3.06
CA THR A 151 4.02 13.20 4.15
C THR A 151 3.53 14.63 4.45
N LYS A 152 3.20 14.91 5.72
CA LYS A 152 3.01 16.29 6.22
C LYS A 152 4.27 17.15 6.10
N SER A 153 5.36 16.58 5.60
CA SER A 153 6.70 17.17 5.46
C SER A 153 7.00 17.64 4.03
N GLU A 154 6.00 17.93 3.21
CA GLU A 154 6.15 18.36 1.80
C GLU A 154 7.18 19.48 1.57
N SER A 155 7.47 20.29 2.61
CA SER A 155 8.46 21.36 2.52
C SER A 155 9.91 20.89 2.67
N LEU A 156 10.17 19.73 3.25
CA LEU A 156 11.50 19.26 3.63
C LEU A 156 12.09 18.21 2.67
N VAL A 157 11.22 17.38 2.07
CA VAL A 157 11.64 16.23 1.26
C VAL A 157 11.14 16.36 -0.17
N GLY A 158 11.93 15.94 -1.14
CA GLY A 158 11.57 15.83 -2.54
C GLY A 158 12.01 14.50 -3.11
N ALA A 159 11.20 13.96 -4.01
CA ALA A 159 11.60 12.82 -4.85
C ALA A 159 11.63 13.25 -6.31
N PHE A 160 12.53 12.66 -7.08
CA PHE A 160 12.42 12.70 -8.54
C PHE A 160 11.44 11.61 -8.94
N VAL A 161 10.61 11.93 -9.92
CA VAL A 161 9.57 11.02 -10.29
C VAL A 161 9.33 10.91 -11.76
N ASP A 162 9.74 11.89 -12.49
CA ASP A 162 9.86 11.74 -13.94
C ASP A 162 10.80 10.54 -14.20
N THR A 163 10.26 9.51 -14.85
CA THR A 163 10.98 8.28 -15.18
C THR A 163 12.31 8.57 -15.91
N ALA A 164 12.33 9.63 -16.72
CA ALA A 164 13.55 10.09 -17.38
C ALA A 164 14.59 10.64 -16.40
N ALA A 165 14.17 11.37 -15.37
CA ALA A 165 15.06 11.86 -14.33
C ALA A 165 15.62 10.73 -13.46
N VAL A 166 14.79 9.73 -13.16
CA VAL A 166 15.20 8.49 -12.46
C VAL A 166 16.20 7.71 -13.31
N ALA A 167 15.93 7.49 -14.60
CA ALA A 167 16.86 6.82 -15.51
C ALA A 167 18.20 7.55 -15.59
N ALA A 168 18.19 8.89 -15.71
CA ALA A 168 19.41 9.68 -15.70
C ALA A 168 20.21 9.55 -14.41
N GLU A 169 19.54 9.44 -13.26
CA GLU A 169 20.19 9.24 -11.96
C GLU A 169 20.81 7.85 -11.83
N ILE A 170 20.11 6.80 -12.30
CA ILE A 170 20.66 5.45 -12.41
C ILE A 170 21.91 5.45 -13.28
N GLY A 171 21.84 6.08 -14.45
CA GLY A 171 22.98 6.21 -15.36
C GLY A 171 24.20 6.90 -14.72
N LYS A 172 23.99 7.95 -13.89
CA LYS A 172 25.08 8.57 -13.13
C LYS A 172 25.72 7.60 -12.13
N ILE A 173 24.92 6.79 -11.45
CA ILE A 173 25.41 5.79 -10.49
C ILE A 173 26.20 4.70 -11.23
N CYS A 174 25.66 4.13 -12.31
CA CYS A 174 26.35 3.13 -13.12
C CYS A 174 27.70 3.69 -13.65
N ASN A 175 27.67 4.89 -14.25
CA ASN A 175 28.87 5.53 -14.78
C ASN A 175 29.92 5.86 -13.72
N ALA A 176 29.51 6.18 -12.49
CA ALA A 176 30.45 6.41 -11.39
C ALA A 176 31.22 5.15 -10.99
N HIS A 177 30.72 3.97 -11.34
CA HIS A 177 31.33 2.68 -11.04
C HIS A 177 32.01 2.02 -12.25
N ASN A 178 32.15 2.71 -13.39
CA ASN A 178 32.82 2.19 -14.58
C ASN A 178 34.30 1.76 -14.35
N SER A 179 34.92 2.21 -13.25
CA SER A 179 36.28 1.77 -12.86
C SER A 179 36.26 0.48 -12.02
N ILE A 180 35.10 0.04 -11.59
CA ILE A 180 34.85 -1.23 -10.88
C ILE A 180 34.21 -2.14 -11.91
N ASP A 181 34.71 -3.35 -12.03
CA ASP A 181 34.09 -4.37 -12.86
C ASP A 181 32.81 -4.85 -12.18
N ILE A 182 31.66 -4.28 -12.60
CA ILE A 182 30.32 -4.68 -12.13
C ILE A 182 29.84 -5.78 -13.05
N ASP A 183 29.69 -6.99 -12.52
CA ASP A 183 29.27 -8.17 -13.26
C ASP A 183 27.75 -8.22 -13.47
N PHE A 184 26.97 -7.58 -12.57
CA PHE A 184 25.52 -7.66 -12.59
C PHE A 184 24.88 -6.46 -11.87
N THR A 185 23.85 -5.84 -12.48
CA THR A 185 23.17 -4.66 -11.91
C THR A 185 21.67 -4.92 -11.72
N VAL A 186 21.19 -4.70 -10.51
CA VAL A 186 19.78 -4.85 -10.09
C VAL A 186 19.22 -3.51 -9.62
N ILE A 187 18.05 -3.12 -10.10
CA ILE A 187 17.31 -2.00 -9.55
C ILE A 187 16.17 -2.56 -8.68
N LEU A 188 16.11 -2.13 -7.43
CA LEU A 188 14.96 -2.35 -6.56
C LEU A 188 14.05 -1.14 -6.66
N THR A 189 12.88 -1.31 -7.27
CA THR A 189 11.93 -0.22 -7.49
C THR A 189 10.69 -0.37 -6.64
N HIS A 190 10.14 0.77 -6.22
CA HIS A 190 8.80 0.81 -5.64
C HIS A 190 7.99 1.91 -6.34
N ILE A 191 7.69 1.70 -7.64
CA ILE A 191 7.04 2.67 -8.52
C ILE A 191 5.83 2.11 -9.27
N GLY A 192 5.61 0.79 -9.20
CA GLY A 192 4.55 0.08 -9.91
C GLY A 192 5.01 -0.52 -11.24
N PHE A 193 4.38 -1.61 -11.63
CA PHE A 193 4.80 -2.46 -12.76
C PHE A 193 4.82 -1.73 -14.11
N GLU A 194 3.84 -0.87 -14.39
CA GLU A 194 3.82 -0.11 -15.65
C GLU A 194 4.95 0.92 -15.70
N GLU A 195 5.26 1.57 -14.56
CA GLU A 195 6.38 2.50 -14.44
C GLU A 195 7.72 1.78 -14.49
N ASP A 196 7.83 0.54 -14.00
CA ASP A 196 9.01 -0.31 -14.16
C ASP A 196 9.33 -0.56 -15.64
N LYS A 197 8.31 -0.84 -16.45
CA LYS A 197 8.45 -1.00 -17.91
C LYS A 197 8.84 0.33 -18.58
N HIS A 198 8.23 1.44 -18.17
CA HIS A 198 8.59 2.77 -18.65
C HIS A 198 10.04 3.11 -18.32
N LEU A 199 10.48 2.83 -17.10
CA LEU A 199 11.87 3.02 -16.68
C LEU A 199 12.81 2.19 -17.54
N ALA A 200 12.54 0.90 -17.70
CA ALA A 200 13.37 -0.01 -18.50
C ALA A 200 13.57 0.49 -19.95
N ARG A 201 12.53 1.05 -20.59
CA ARG A 201 12.62 1.64 -21.94
C ARG A 201 13.55 2.85 -22.01
N GLN A 202 13.76 3.55 -20.89
CA GLN A 202 14.58 4.77 -20.84
C GLN A 202 16.01 4.51 -20.38
N LEU A 203 16.32 3.30 -19.92
CA LEU A 203 17.68 2.91 -19.54
C LEU A 203 18.54 2.74 -20.80
N ASP A 204 19.70 3.40 -20.80
CA ASP A 204 20.71 3.18 -21.85
C ASP A 204 21.31 1.77 -21.65
N PRO A 205 21.30 0.90 -22.67
CA PRO A 205 21.91 -0.43 -22.57
C PRO A 205 23.40 -0.40 -22.15
N ALA A 206 24.09 0.69 -22.46
CA ALA A 206 25.50 0.88 -22.05
C ALA A 206 25.70 0.99 -20.53
N TRP A 207 24.64 1.22 -19.77
CA TRP A 207 24.73 1.25 -18.29
C TRP A 207 24.75 -0.15 -17.67
N GLY A 208 24.46 -1.21 -18.44
CA GLY A 208 24.53 -2.60 -17.98
C GLY A 208 23.52 -2.92 -16.87
N VAL A 209 22.30 -2.40 -16.97
CA VAL A 209 21.22 -2.79 -16.04
C VAL A 209 20.58 -4.07 -16.53
N ASP A 210 20.58 -5.13 -15.70
CA ASP A 210 20.11 -6.46 -16.07
C ASP A 210 18.72 -6.77 -15.55
N LEU A 211 18.37 -6.30 -14.33
CA LEU A 211 17.19 -6.74 -13.62
C LEU A 211 16.52 -5.58 -12.87
N ILE A 212 15.20 -5.53 -12.93
CA ILE A 212 14.34 -4.72 -12.07
C ILE A 212 13.48 -5.66 -11.22
N ILE A 213 13.54 -5.47 -9.91
CA ILE A 213 12.63 -6.10 -8.94
C ILE A 213 11.74 -4.99 -8.38
N GLY A 214 10.45 -5.04 -8.70
CA GLY A 214 9.49 -3.98 -8.43
C GLY A 214 8.50 -4.28 -7.31
N GLY A 215 7.74 -3.24 -6.93
CA GLY A 215 6.63 -3.27 -5.96
C GLY A 215 5.62 -2.16 -6.25
N HIS A 216 4.79 -1.79 -5.26
CA HIS A 216 3.79 -0.73 -5.26
C HIS A 216 2.44 -1.07 -5.91
N SER A 217 2.43 -1.72 -7.03
CA SER A 217 1.18 -2.08 -7.74
C SER A 217 0.61 -3.44 -7.33
N HIS A 218 1.25 -4.16 -6.40
CA HIS A 218 0.87 -5.50 -5.95
C HIS A 218 0.72 -6.51 -7.11
N THR A 219 1.45 -6.30 -8.20
CA THR A 219 1.29 -7.12 -9.40
C THR A 219 1.87 -8.51 -9.15
N PHE A 220 1.02 -9.53 -9.28
CA PHE A 220 1.46 -10.91 -9.30
C PHE A 220 1.79 -11.31 -10.75
N LEU A 221 3.04 -11.65 -11.00
CA LEU A 221 3.48 -12.15 -12.30
C LEU A 221 3.61 -13.66 -12.27
N GLU A 222 3.11 -14.33 -13.30
CA GLU A 222 3.37 -15.77 -13.52
C GLU A 222 4.75 -16.00 -14.14
N HIS A 223 5.24 -15.02 -14.90
CA HIS A 223 6.53 -15.04 -15.57
C HIS A 223 7.17 -13.66 -15.49
N ALA A 224 8.49 -13.61 -15.39
CA ALA A 224 9.22 -12.36 -15.55
C ALA A 224 9.02 -11.79 -16.96
N VAL A 225 8.98 -10.47 -17.06
CA VAL A 225 8.79 -9.73 -18.32
C VAL A 225 10.11 -9.11 -18.74
N GLU A 226 10.41 -9.07 -20.02
CA GLU A 226 11.60 -8.41 -20.56
C GLU A 226 11.21 -7.15 -21.34
N GLU A 227 11.85 -6.03 -21.03
CA GLU A 227 11.66 -4.76 -21.69
C GLU A 227 13.03 -4.10 -21.92
N ASN A 228 13.37 -3.75 -23.18
CA ASN A 228 14.66 -3.14 -23.54
C ASN A 228 15.90 -3.93 -23.06
N GLY A 229 15.80 -5.28 -23.03
CA GLY A 229 16.87 -6.16 -22.55
C GLY A 229 17.00 -6.23 -21.03
N VAL A 230 16.10 -5.56 -20.27
CA VAL A 230 16.04 -5.62 -18.81
C VAL A 230 14.93 -6.58 -18.38
N VAL A 231 15.24 -7.50 -17.48
CA VAL A 231 14.26 -8.43 -16.90
C VAL A 231 13.52 -7.74 -15.76
N ILE A 232 12.19 -7.89 -15.69
CA ILE A 232 11.33 -7.24 -14.68
C ILE A 232 10.51 -8.31 -13.98
N ALA A 233 10.47 -8.28 -12.64
CA ALA A 233 9.63 -9.16 -11.84
C ALA A 233 9.01 -8.44 -10.62
N GLN A 234 7.78 -8.87 -10.27
CA GLN A 234 7.08 -8.56 -9.02
C GLN A 234 6.41 -9.83 -8.50
N ALA A 235 6.32 -9.98 -7.18
CA ALA A 235 5.84 -11.19 -6.52
C ALA A 235 4.47 -11.01 -5.83
N GLY A 236 3.65 -10.06 -6.26
CA GLY A 236 2.35 -9.80 -5.65
C GLY A 236 2.45 -8.95 -4.38
N THR A 237 1.84 -9.40 -3.28
CA THR A 237 1.82 -8.74 -1.97
C THR A 237 1.86 -9.79 -0.86
N GLY A 238 2.19 -9.38 0.37
CA GLY A 238 2.20 -10.25 1.55
C GLY A 238 3.31 -11.29 1.56
N THR A 239 3.09 -12.32 2.36
CA THR A 239 4.06 -13.41 2.59
C THR A 239 3.64 -14.74 1.95
N ASP A 240 2.51 -14.79 1.23
CA ASP A 240 1.96 -16.02 0.64
C ASP A 240 2.86 -16.62 -0.44
N GLN A 241 3.74 -15.81 -1.00
CA GLN A 241 4.68 -16.21 -2.03
C GLN A 241 5.99 -15.42 -1.94
N ILE A 242 7.02 -15.95 -2.58
CA ILE A 242 8.31 -15.30 -2.77
C ILE A 242 8.76 -15.48 -4.22
N GLY A 243 9.30 -14.45 -4.85
CA GLY A 243 9.93 -14.56 -6.16
C GLY A 243 11.32 -15.19 -6.03
N ARG A 244 11.66 -16.11 -6.94
CA ARG A 244 12.98 -16.74 -7.02
C ARG A 244 13.54 -16.65 -8.43
N PHE A 245 14.68 -16.00 -8.53
CA PHE A 245 15.57 -16.06 -9.69
C PHE A 245 16.71 -17.04 -9.44
N ASP A 246 16.95 -17.93 -10.37
CA ASP A 246 18.22 -18.68 -10.51
C ASP A 246 18.88 -18.16 -11.80
N ILE A 247 19.98 -17.42 -11.67
CA ILE A 247 20.62 -16.65 -12.76
C ILE A 247 22.04 -17.19 -13.01
N ILE A 248 22.35 -17.36 -14.29
CA ILE A 248 23.72 -17.57 -14.76
C ILE A 248 24.23 -16.24 -15.33
N VAL A 249 25.27 -15.70 -14.75
CA VAL A 249 25.92 -14.46 -15.13
C VAL A 249 27.13 -14.79 -16.02
N ASP A 250 27.23 -14.14 -17.18
CA ASP A 250 28.43 -14.11 -18.01
C ASP A 250 29.36 -13.01 -17.48
N THR A 251 30.41 -13.41 -16.73
CA THR A 251 31.35 -12.47 -16.13
C THR A 251 32.38 -11.89 -17.11
N ASP A 252 32.44 -12.40 -18.35
CA ASP A 252 33.25 -11.76 -19.42
C ASP A 252 32.43 -10.67 -20.14
N GLY A 253 31.10 -10.85 -20.21
CA GLY A 253 30.19 -9.91 -20.83
C GLY A 253 29.46 -8.99 -19.85
N ASN A 254 29.56 -9.23 -18.55
CA ASN A 254 28.87 -8.50 -17.48
C ASN A 254 27.38 -8.39 -17.71
N CYS A 255 26.71 -9.53 -17.91
CA CYS A 255 25.29 -9.59 -18.22
C CYS A 255 24.69 -10.95 -17.85
N ILE A 256 23.36 -11.04 -17.88
CA ILE A 256 22.64 -12.34 -17.78
C ILE A 256 22.96 -13.19 -19.01
N ASP A 257 23.50 -14.41 -18.82
CA ASP A 257 23.61 -15.43 -19.86
C ASP A 257 22.29 -16.21 -19.98
N SER A 258 21.72 -16.60 -18.84
CA SER A 258 20.43 -17.25 -18.77
C SER A 258 19.82 -17.11 -17.37
N TYR A 259 18.50 -17.21 -17.27
CA TYR A 259 17.81 -17.21 -16.00
C TYR A 259 16.55 -18.08 -16.01
N THR A 260 16.13 -18.46 -14.80
CA THR A 260 14.75 -18.91 -14.54
C THR A 260 14.15 -18.06 -13.45
N TRP A 261 12.91 -17.70 -13.61
CA TRP A 261 12.14 -17.02 -12.56
C TRP A 261 10.84 -17.78 -12.28
N ARG A 262 10.46 -17.82 -11.01
CA ARG A 262 9.20 -18.43 -10.58
C ARG A 262 8.74 -17.81 -9.26
N SER A 263 7.44 -17.69 -9.10
CA SER A 263 6.80 -17.46 -7.82
C SER A 263 6.72 -18.78 -7.05
N ILE A 264 7.17 -18.79 -5.81
CA ILE A 264 7.16 -19.95 -4.93
C ILE A 264 6.11 -19.69 -3.83
N PRO A 265 5.06 -20.52 -3.72
CA PRO A 265 4.09 -20.39 -2.65
C PRO A 265 4.73 -20.75 -1.29
N ILE A 266 4.45 -19.94 -0.29
CA ILE A 266 4.89 -20.17 1.09
C ILE A 266 3.78 -20.91 1.80
N ILE A 267 3.94 -22.23 1.93
CA ILE A 267 2.96 -23.14 2.53
C ILE A 267 3.64 -24.11 3.51
N ALA A 268 2.92 -24.52 4.54
CA ALA A 268 3.45 -25.37 5.61
C ALA A 268 4.03 -26.71 5.13
N ASP A 269 3.50 -27.24 4.02
CA ASP A 269 3.94 -28.52 3.46
C ASP A 269 5.38 -28.50 2.94
N THR A 270 5.86 -27.33 2.50
CA THR A 270 7.17 -27.19 1.83
C THR A 270 8.10 -26.20 2.51
N CYS A 271 7.58 -25.35 3.38
CA CYS A 271 8.33 -24.28 4.03
C CYS A 271 8.42 -24.54 5.54
N PRO A 272 9.59 -24.87 6.09
CA PRO A 272 9.75 -25.06 7.54
C PRO A 272 9.57 -23.71 8.26
N ARG A 273 9.10 -23.76 9.50
CA ARG A 273 9.02 -22.57 10.34
C ARG A 273 10.39 -22.24 10.94
N SER A 274 10.68 -20.93 11.07
CA SER A 274 11.87 -20.44 11.77
C SER A 274 11.57 -20.25 13.25
N PRO A 275 12.17 -21.06 14.16
CA PRO A 275 11.93 -20.92 15.61
C PRO A 275 12.28 -19.55 16.16
N MET A 276 13.27 -18.88 15.57
CA MET A 276 13.67 -17.52 15.98
C MET A 276 12.59 -16.49 15.64
N ILE A 277 12.02 -16.58 14.46
CA ILE A 277 10.92 -15.67 14.05
C ILE A 277 9.68 -15.97 14.88
N GLU A 278 9.31 -17.24 15.10
CA GLU A 278 8.17 -17.62 15.96
C GLU A 278 8.29 -16.97 17.35
N GLN A 279 9.46 -17.03 17.97
CA GLN A 279 9.68 -16.42 19.29
C GLN A 279 9.49 -14.89 19.27
N VAL A 280 9.91 -14.22 18.21
CA VAL A 280 9.72 -12.78 18.04
C VAL A 280 8.24 -12.45 17.86
N LEU A 281 7.55 -13.19 17.01
CA LEU A 281 6.11 -13.02 16.76
C LEU A 281 5.28 -13.27 18.02
N GLU A 282 5.55 -14.39 18.73
CA GLU A 282 4.84 -14.78 19.94
C GLU A 282 4.90 -13.69 21.03
N ARG A 283 6.06 -13.04 21.19
CA ARG A 283 6.23 -11.92 22.11
C ARG A 283 5.33 -10.72 21.72
N PHE A 284 5.30 -10.33 20.45
CA PHE A 284 4.46 -9.23 19.98
C PHE A 284 2.98 -9.58 20.06
N THR A 285 2.60 -10.79 19.65
CA THR A 285 1.21 -11.26 19.71
C THR A 285 0.67 -11.25 21.14
N GLN A 286 1.44 -11.76 22.13
CA GLN A 286 1.03 -11.70 23.54
C GLN A 286 0.78 -10.27 24.02
N GLN A 287 1.68 -9.34 23.70
CA GLN A 287 1.53 -7.93 24.12
C GLN A 287 0.31 -7.27 23.49
N ILE A 288 -0.01 -7.64 22.24
CA ILE A 288 -1.16 -7.14 21.51
C ILE A 288 -2.44 -7.76 22.02
N ASP A 289 -2.47 -9.08 22.26
CA ASP A 289 -3.61 -9.79 22.80
C ASP A 289 -4.07 -9.22 24.13
N GLU A 290 -3.13 -8.91 25.03
CA GLU A 290 -3.42 -8.25 26.30
C GLU A 290 -4.03 -6.85 26.12
N LYS A 291 -3.63 -6.13 25.06
CA LYS A 291 -4.01 -4.73 24.84
C LYS A 291 -5.22 -4.55 23.91
N TYR A 292 -5.40 -5.40 22.94
CA TYR A 292 -6.33 -5.17 21.82
C TYR A 292 -7.44 -6.21 21.67
N ASN A 293 -7.32 -7.41 22.23
CA ASN A 293 -8.33 -8.46 22.09
C ASN A 293 -9.54 -8.30 23.02
N PHE A 294 -9.87 -7.08 23.43
CA PHE A 294 -11.12 -6.84 24.12
C PHE A 294 -12.25 -6.57 23.10
N ILE A 295 -13.42 -7.15 23.40
CA ILE A 295 -14.61 -6.99 22.56
C ILE A 295 -15.10 -5.54 22.66
N ILE A 296 -15.25 -4.88 21.51
CA ILE A 296 -15.78 -3.53 21.39
C ILE A 296 -17.19 -3.50 20.81
N GLY A 297 -17.61 -4.54 20.08
CA GLY A 297 -18.91 -4.58 19.43
C GLY A 297 -19.40 -5.99 19.11
N ARG A 298 -20.70 -6.09 18.82
CA ARG A 298 -21.35 -7.32 18.35
C ARG A 298 -22.24 -7.02 17.17
N PHE A 299 -22.04 -7.77 16.09
CA PHE A 299 -22.88 -7.69 14.91
C PHE A 299 -23.83 -8.90 14.88
N ARG A 300 -25.01 -8.73 14.30
CA ARG A 300 -25.98 -9.83 14.17
C ARG A 300 -25.44 -10.96 13.30
N ARG A 301 -24.53 -10.63 12.40
CA ARG A 301 -23.85 -11.54 11.48
C ARG A 301 -22.53 -10.92 11.05
N GLU A 302 -21.71 -11.66 10.35
CA GLU A 302 -20.56 -11.12 9.61
C GLU A 302 -21.05 -10.15 8.53
N LEU A 303 -20.44 -8.96 8.42
CA LEU A 303 -20.71 -7.96 7.40
C LEU A 303 -19.53 -7.87 6.44
N THR A 304 -19.80 -7.64 5.16
CA THR A 304 -18.81 -7.78 4.10
C THR A 304 -18.46 -6.46 3.39
N HIS A 305 -17.22 -6.41 2.86
CA HIS A 305 -16.72 -5.34 1.98
C HIS A 305 -15.85 -5.96 0.86
N PRO A 306 -16.47 -6.75 -0.05
CA PRO A 306 -15.70 -7.54 -1.03
C PRO A 306 -15.08 -6.72 -2.15
N GLU A 307 -15.64 -5.53 -2.43
CA GLU A 307 -15.24 -4.68 -3.55
C GLU A 307 -15.27 -3.20 -3.16
N ARG A 308 -14.32 -2.43 -3.68
CA ARG A 308 -14.20 -1.00 -3.34
C ARG A 308 -15.07 -0.08 -4.19
N THR A 309 -15.52 -0.52 -5.36
CA THR A 309 -16.20 0.29 -6.36
C THR A 309 -17.71 0.07 -6.42
N GLN A 310 -18.27 -0.46 -5.32
CA GLN A 310 -19.71 -0.68 -5.18
C GLN A 310 -20.18 -0.43 -3.75
N GLU A 311 -21.49 -0.39 -3.56
CA GLU A 311 -22.14 -0.38 -2.25
C GLU A 311 -21.80 -1.67 -1.48
N THR A 312 -21.46 -1.55 -0.19
CA THR A 312 -21.11 -2.70 0.66
C THR A 312 -21.74 -2.59 2.04
N GLU A 313 -21.91 -3.72 2.71
CA GLU A 313 -22.52 -3.76 4.05
C GLU A 313 -21.72 -2.96 5.08
N LEU A 314 -20.39 -3.17 5.13
CA LEU A 314 -19.51 -2.40 6.03
C LEU A 314 -19.44 -0.93 5.65
N GLY A 315 -19.38 -0.62 4.36
CA GLY A 315 -19.40 0.76 3.87
C GLY A 315 -20.66 1.50 4.30
N ASN A 316 -21.81 0.86 4.17
CA ASN A 316 -23.09 1.39 4.62
C ASN A 316 -23.11 1.61 6.13
N LEU A 317 -22.68 0.61 6.91
CA LEU A 317 -22.60 0.72 8.37
C LEU A 317 -21.75 1.90 8.80
N PHE A 318 -20.53 2.02 8.27
CA PHE A 318 -19.60 3.08 8.68
C PHE A 318 -20.11 4.48 8.25
N ALA A 319 -20.65 4.60 7.02
CA ALA A 319 -21.20 5.87 6.57
C ALA A 319 -22.39 6.33 7.44
N ASP A 320 -23.24 5.42 7.87
CA ASP A 320 -24.37 5.72 8.77
C ASP A 320 -23.85 6.11 10.16
N ILE A 321 -22.93 5.34 10.76
CA ILE A 321 -22.35 5.61 12.09
C ILE A 321 -21.72 7.01 12.13
N PHE A 322 -20.82 7.32 11.21
CA PHE A 322 -20.15 8.61 11.20
C PHE A 322 -21.13 9.77 10.96
N THR A 323 -22.13 9.58 10.09
CA THR A 323 -23.16 10.59 9.82
C THR A 323 -23.97 10.89 11.08
N GLU A 324 -24.37 9.85 11.82
CA GLU A 324 -25.14 9.98 13.05
C GLU A 324 -24.29 10.58 14.17
N SER A 325 -23.14 10.00 14.47
CA SER A 325 -22.25 10.42 15.58
C SER A 325 -21.76 11.85 15.43
N LEU A 326 -21.49 12.30 14.20
CA LEU A 326 -20.96 13.64 13.93
C LEU A 326 -22.04 14.68 13.65
N GLY A 327 -23.30 14.27 13.46
CA GLY A 327 -24.42 15.15 13.18
C GLY A 327 -24.27 15.92 11.86
N VAL A 328 -23.63 15.32 10.86
CA VAL A 328 -23.53 15.85 9.50
C VAL A 328 -24.68 15.32 8.63
N ASP A 329 -24.96 15.98 7.49
CA ASP A 329 -25.98 15.47 6.58
C ASP A 329 -25.50 14.25 5.79
N ILE A 330 -24.23 14.25 5.40
CA ILE A 330 -23.58 13.17 4.67
C ILE A 330 -22.11 13.02 5.11
N MET A 331 -21.73 11.82 5.50
CA MET A 331 -20.33 11.41 5.60
C MET A 331 -19.94 10.61 4.36
N LEU A 332 -18.88 11.02 3.69
CA LEU A 332 -18.28 10.31 2.57
C LEU A 332 -17.12 9.46 3.11
N ILE A 333 -17.32 8.15 3.18
CA ILE A 333 -16.29 7.19 3.63
C ILE A 333 -15.59 6.62 2.41
N GLY A 334 -14.29 6.87 2.31
CA GLY A 334 -13.49 6.24 1.26
C GLY A 334 -13.55 4.72 1.37
N SER A 335 -14.00 4.04 0.32
CA SER A 335 -14.04 2.57 0.30
C SER A 335 -12.65 1.96 0.56
N GLY A 336 -11.59 2.61 0.08
CA GLY A 336 -10.20 2.23 0.35
C GLY A 336 -9.77 2.35 1.81
N SER A 337 -10.51 3.07 2.64
CA SER A 337 -10.26 3.15 4.09
C SER A 337 -10.72 1.91 4.84
N ILE A 338 -11.62 1.10 4.26
CA ILE A 338 -12.07 -0.19 4.79
C ILE A 338 -11.18 -1.26 4.17
N ARG A 339 -10.36 -1.91 5.00
CA ARG A 339 -9.31 -2.85 4.55
C ARG A 339 -9.69 -4.31 4.71
N SER A 340 -10.57 -4.64 5.65
CA SER A 340 -11.07 -6.00 5.82
C SER A 340 -12.21 -6.29 4.86
N GLU A 341 -12.17 -7.44 4.20
CA GLU A 341 -13.27 -7.93 3.36
C GLU A 341 -14.52 -8.27 4.18
N LYS A 342 -14.35 -8.53 5.49
CA LYS A 342 -15.41 -8.92 6.41
C LYS A 342 -15.09 -8.47 7.84
N LEU A 343 -16.12 -8.25 8.65
CA LEU A 343 -16.03 -7.89 10.06
C LEU A 343 -17.20 -8.51 10.86
N GLY A 344 -16.93 -8.98 12.07
CA GLY A 344 -17.93 -9.58 12.97
C GLY A 344 -18.04 -11.10 12.87
N PRO A 345 -19.01 -11.75 13.54
CA PRO A 345 -20.07 -11.17 14.37
C PRO A 345 -19.60 -10.61 15.74
N ILE A 346 -18.46 -11.05 16.26
CA ILE A 346 -17.81 -10.46 17.44
C ILE A 346 -16.67 -9.58 16.92
N VAL A 347 -16.62 -8.33 17.35
CA VAL A 347 -15.60 -7.37 16.93
C VAL A 347 -14.74 -6.98 18.12
N THR A 348 -13.46 -7.25 18.01
CA THR A 348 -12.45 -6.79 18.97
C THR A 348 -11.87 -5.44 18.51
N TYR A 349 -11.12 -4.80 19.40
CA TYR A 349 -10.41 -3.57 19.01
C TYR A 349 -9.31 -3.85 17.96
N ALA A 350 -8.69 -5.04 18.00
CA ALA A 350 -7.76 -5.50 16.96
C ALA A 350 -8.44 -5.55 15.59
N ASP A 351 -9.60 -6.20 15.48
CA ASP A 351 -10.36 -6.29 14.23
C ASP A 351 -10.70 -4.90 13.66
N LEU A 352 -11.02 -3.94 14.54
CA LEU A 352 -11.29 -2.57 14.10
C LEU A 352 -10.04 -1.90 13.52
N ILE A 353 -8.88 -2.03 14.17
CA ILE A 353 -7.62 -1.43 13.69
C ILE A 353 -7.17 -2.06 12.37
N GLU A 354 -7.32 -3.37 12.22
CA GLU A 354 -7.00 -4.06 10.96
C GLU A 354 -7.99 -3.68 9.85
N GLY A 355 -9.28 -3.66 10.18
CA GLY A 355 -10.33 -3.37 9.21
C GLY A 355 -10.44 -1.89 8.84
N PHE A 356 -10.00 -0.98 9.70
CA PHE A 356 -10.04 0.47 9.50
C PHE A 356 -8.77 1.14 10.09
N PRO A 357 -7.60 0.93 9.46
CA PRO A 357 -6.30 1.30 10.05
C PRO A 357 -5.98 2.80 10.04
N TYR A 358 -6.72 3.59 9.24
CA TYR A 358 -6.45 5.01 9.10
C TYR A 358 -7.20 5.83 10.15
N ASP A 359 -6.56 6.05 11.28
CA ASP A 359 -7.13 6.86 12.37
C ASP A 359 -6.92 8.35 12.09
N ASP A 360 -7.62 8.85 11.09
CA ASP A 360 -7.60 10.26 10.68
C ASP A 360 -8.65 11.09 11.41
N GLY A 361 -8.38 12.40 11.54
CA GLY A 361 -9.40 13.36 11.93
C GLY A 361 -10.46 13.55 10.85
N VAL A 362 -11.66 13.95 11.23
CA VAL A 362 -12.76 14.25 10.30
C VAL A 362 -12.91 15.76 10.11
N TYR A 363 -12.91 16.18 8.86
CA TYR A 363 -13.20 17.57 8.47
C TYR A 363 -14.63 17.70 7.96
N MET A 364 -15.30 18.77 8.41
CA MET A 364 -16.63 19.15 7.96
C MET A 364 -16.56 20.43 7.15
N PHE A 365 -17.25 20.44 6.02
CA PHE A 365 -17.46 21.59 5.15
C PHE A 365 -18.89 21.64 4.62
N LYS A 366 -19.26 22.72 3.94
CA LYS A 366 -20.60 22.91 3.38
C LYS A 366 -20.55 22.97 1.87
N VAL A 367 -21.55 22.37 1.24
CA VAL A 367 -21.79 22.44 -0.20
C VAL A 367 -23.27 22.63 -0.50
N THR A 368 -23.61 23.17 -1.66
CA THR A 368 -24.98 23.16 -2.14
C THR A 368 -25.38 21.80 -2.72
N ALA A 369 -26.66 21.50 -2.82
CA ALA A 369 -27.19 20.28 -3.44
C ALA A 369 -26.64 20.09 -4.87
N GLY A 370 -26.56 21.19 -5.64
CA GLY A 370 -26.00 21.19 -6.99
C GLY A 370 -24.50 20.85 -7.01
N GLN A 371 -23.73 21.34 -6.02
CA GLN A 371 -22.31 20.99 -5.86
C GLN A 371 -22.16 19.53 -5.43
N LEU A 372 -22.94 19.06 -4.45
CA LEU A 372 -22.93 17.67 -3.99
C LEU A 372 -23.22 16.69 -5.13
N ARG A 373 -24.23 17.02 -5.98
CA ARG A 373 -24.53 16.21 -7.17
C ARG A 373 -23.33 16.11 -8.11
N LYS A 374 -22.62 17.22 -8.36
CA LYS A 374 -21.43 17.22 -9.23
C LYS A 374 -20.28 16.40 -8.63
N MET A 375 -20.05 16.50 -7.31
CA MET A 375 -19.05 15.71 -6.61
C MET A 375 -19.30 14.21 -6.76
N LEU A 376 -20.54 13.77 -6.48
CA LEU A 376 -20.90 12.35 -6.58
C LEU A 376 -20.95 11.87 -8.04
N LEU A 377 -21.32 12.73 -8.98
CA LEU A 377 -21.24 12.39 -10.41
C LEU A 377 -19.79 12.18 -10.86
N TYR A 378 -18.87 13.00 -10.36
CA TYR A 378 -17.44 12.84 -10.63
C TYR A 378 -16.88 11.55 -9.99
N MET A 379 -17.36 11.17 -8.80
CA MET A 379 -17.00 9.93 -8.12
C MET A 379 -17.29 8.68 -8.97
N VAL A 380 -18.46 8.66 -9.64
CA VAL A 380 -18.92 7.47 -10.42
C VAL A 380 -18.54 7.53 -11.91
N ARG A 381 -17.60 8.39 -12.32
CA ARG A 381 -17.10 8.40 -13.70
C ARG A 381 -16.34 7.10 -14.04
N ASP A 382 -16.15 6.83 -15.33
CA ASP A 382 -15.57 5.55 -15.78
C ASP A 382 -14.22 5.21 -15.15
N GLU A 383 -13.35 6.21 -14.94
CA GLU A 383 -12.04 6.03 -14.32
C GLU A 383 -12.14 5.51 -12.87
N ALA A 384 -13.23 5.78 -12.16
CA ALA A 384 -13.45 5.31 -10.80
C ALA A 384 -13.52 3.76 -10.72
N PHE A 385 -13.94 3.11 -11.81
CA PHE A 385 -14.06 1.66 -11.90
C PHE A 385 -12.77 0.97 -12.37
N LEU A 386 -11.76 1.75 -12.71
CA LEU A 386 -10.43 1.23 -13.08
C LEU A 386 -9.46 1.12 -11.88
N GLY A 387 -9.95 1.37 -10.67
CA GLY A 387 -9.16 1.24 -9.43
C GLY A 387 -8.16 2.38 -9.16
N HIS A 388 -8.10 3.41 -9.99
CA HIS A 388 -7.18 4.54 -9.85
C HIS A 388 -7.77 5.78 -9.18
N THR A 389 -9.02 5.72 -8.75
CA THR A 389 -9.72 6.83 -8.10
C THR A 389 -10.42 6.35 -6.84
N GLU A 390 -10.69 7.31 -5.92
CA GLU A 390 -11.40 6.96 -4.69
C GLU A 390 -12.90 6.85 -4.94
N PHE A 391 -13.49 5.77 -4.44
CA PHE A 391 -14.93 5.54 -4.38
C PHE A 391 -15.41 5.74 -2.94
N TYR A 392 -16.60 6.35 -2.73
CA TYR A 392 -17.11 6.67 -1.40
C TYR A 392 -18.40 5.94 -1.11
N GLN A 393 -18.50 5.40 0.10
CA GLN A 393 -19.75 4.91 0.68
C GLN A 393 -20.54 6.10 1.25
N ILE A 394 -21.88 6.07 1.13
CA ILE A 394 -22.76 7.15 1.53
C ILE A 394 -23.79 6.67 2.57
N PRO A 395 -24.32 7.57 3.45
CA PRO A 395 -25.33 7.20 4.44
C PRO A 395 -26.71 6.94 3.81
N SER A 396 -27.53 6.20 4.54
CA SER A 396 -28.89 5.74 4.14
C SER A 396 -29.87 6.85 3.76
N LYS A 397 -29.63 8.10 4.23
CA LYS A 397 -30.45 9.27 3.89
C LYS A 397 -30.33 9.69 2.42
N PHE A 398 -29.22 9.33 1.76
CA PHE A 398 -28.97 9.61 0.36
C PHE A 398 -29.11 8.35 -0.47
N ARG A 399 -29.70 8.47 -1.66
CA ARG A 399 -29.79 7.40 -2.65
C ARG A 399 -29.61 7.96 -4.04
N PHE A 400 -28.86 7.24 -4.90
CA PHE A 400 -28.80 7.57 -6.31
C PHE A 400 -28.84 6.32 -7.19
N CYS A 401 -29.37 6.54 -8.42
CA CYS A 401 -29.25 5.60 -9.53
C CYS A 401 -28.44 6.29 -10.62
N TYR A 402 -27.26 5.76 -10.93
CA TYR A 402 -26.37 6.31 -11.96
C TYR A 402 -26.43 5.45 -13.22
N ASN A 403 -26.64 6.10 -14.35
CA ASN A 403 -26.64 5.48 -15.67
C ASN A 403 -25.32 5.76 -16.39
N ARG A 404 -24.49 4.72 -16.57
CA ARG A 404 -23.17 4.85 -17.18
C ARG A 404 -23.24 5.23 -18.66
N GLU A 405 -24.22 4.72 -19.40
CA GLU A 405 -24.35 5.04 -20.83
C GLU A 405 -24.62 6.51 -21.06
N ARG A 406 -25.39 7.15 -20.18
CA ARG A 406 -25.73 8.58 -20.25
C ARG A 406 -24.79 9.49 -19.47
N GLY A 407 -24.00 8.94 -18.55
CA GLY A 407 -23.10 9.69 -17.67
C GLY A 407 -23.84 10.60 -16.70
N GLU A 408 -25.07 10.25 -16.27
CA GLU A 408 -25.92 11.08 -15.42
C GLU A 408 -26.70 10.26 -14.39
N PHE A 409 -27.19 10.91 -13.34
CA PHE A 409 -28.11 10.29 -12.39
C PHE A 409 -29.53 10.25 -12.95
N ASP A 410 -30.14 9.06 -12.99
CA ASP A 410 -31.56 8.87 -13.24
C ASP A 410 -32.39 9.35 -12.06
N SER A 411 -31.86 9.17 -10.84
CA SER A 411 -32.40 9.73 -9.62
C SER A 411 -31.31 10.03 -8.63
N PHE A 412 -31.47 11.12 -7.85
CA PHE A 412 -30.62 11.44 -6.71
C PHE A 412 -31.48 12.07 -5.61
N THR A 413 -31.67 11.34 -4.52
CA THR A 413 -32.61 11.70 -3.46
C THR A 413 -31.94 11.89 -2.11
N TYR A 414 -32.52 12.76 -1.28
CA TYR A 414 -32.25 12.91 0.15
C TYR A 414 -33.52 12.73 0.94
N CYS A 415 -33.56 11.78 1.85
CA CYS A 415 -34.77 11.41 2.60
C CYS A 415 -35.98 11.17 1.70
N GLY A 416 -35.78 10.55 0.54
CA GLY A 416 -36.81 10.22 -0.44
C GLY A 416 -37.29 11.39 -1.31
N LYS A 417 -36.69 12.60 -1.19
CA LYS A 417 -37.01 13.76 -2.02
C LYS A 417 -35.94 13.98 -3.08
N GLU A 418 -36.34 14.22 -4.31
CA GLU A 418 -35.44 14.38 -5.46
C GLU A 418 -34.69 15.71 -5.41
N LEU A 419 -33.36 15.68 -5.50
CA LEU A 419 -32.49 16.85 -5.56
C LEU A 419 -32.60 17.49 -6.95
N GLY A 420 -32.78 18.83 -6.96
CA GLY A 420 -32.97 19.62 -8.18
C GLY A 420 -34.40 19.68 -8.66
N ARG A 421 -35.33 18.92 -8.05
CA ARG A 421 -36.78 18.99 -8.34
C ARG A 421 -37.57 19.34 -7.09
N GLU A 422 -37.46 18.56 -6.02
CA GLU A 422 -38.17 18.78 -4.76
C GLU A 422 -37.28 19.51 -3.74
N ILE A 423 -35.96 19.31 -3.81
CA ILE A 423 -34.97 20.04 -3.04
C ILE A 423 -34.18 20.94 -3.98
N SER A 424 -34.16 22.24 -3.70
CA SER A 424 -33.45 23.24 -4.52
C SER A 424 -31.94 22.93 -4.58
N ASP A 425 -31.34 23.20 -5.74
CA ASP A 425 -29.91 23.10 -5.94
C ASP A 425 -29.10 24.03 -5.00
N ASP A 426 -29.71 25.07 -4.46
CA ASP A 426 -29.09 25.99 -3.49
C ASP A 426 -29.21 25.51 -2.04
N THR A 427 -29.93 24.41 -1.77
CA THR A 427 -30.01 23.83 -0.43
C THR A 427 -28.62 23.41 0.04
N VAL A 428 -28.24 23.82 1.24
CA VAL A 428 -26.90 23.57 1.79
C VAL A 428 -26.88 22.32 2.62
N PHE A 429 -25.91 21.44 2.34
CA PHE A 429 -25.61 20.23 3.10
C PHE A 429 -24.25 20.34 3.79
N THR A 430 -24.15 19.73 4.98
CA THR A 430 -22.89 19.52 5.70
C THR A 430 -22.30 18.19 5.28
N VAL A 431 -21.05 18.23 4.80
CA VAL A 431 -20.29 17.05 4.34
C VAL A 431 -19.16 16.77 5.31
N GLY A 432 -19.05 15.52 5.78
CA GLY A 432 -17.91 15.02 6.54
C GLY A 432 -16.99 14.16 5.66
N MET A 433 -15.68 14.30 5.85
CA MET A 433 -14.67 13.46 5.20
C MET A 433 -13.48 13.26 6.13
N GLN A 434 -12.84 12.08 6.05
CA GLN A 434 -11.53 11.86 6.68
C GLN A 434 -10.51 12.88 6.16
N ASN A 435 -9.54 13.26 6.98
CA ASN A 435 -8.54 14.27 6.65
C ASN A 435 -7.81 13.99 5.33
N PHE A 436 -7.39 12.76 5.10
CA PHE A 436 -6.74 12.38 3.84
C PHE A 436 -7.62 12.70 2.63
N HIS A 437 -8.87 12.30 2.65
CA HIS A 437 -9.82 12.55 1.57
C HIS A 437 -10.16 14.04 1.42
N PHE A 438 -10.27 14.75 2.54
CA PHE A 438 -10.49 16.19 2.54
C PHE A 438 -9.32 16.96 1.90
N GLN A 439 -8.07 16.60 2.22
CA GLN A 439 -6.88 17.22 1.61
C GLN A 439 -6.79 16.98 0.10
N ASN A 440 -7.37 15.88 -0.38
CA ASN A 440 -7.37 15.47 -1.79
C ASN A 440 -8.74 15.68 -2.47
N VAL A 441 -9.64 16.47 -1.88
CA VAL A 441 -11.03 16.62 -2.34
C VAL A 441 -11.15 17.12 -3.79
N GLU A 442 -10.24 17.96 -4.24
CA GLU A 442 -10.21 18.46 -5.61
C GLU A 442 -9.87 17.35 -6.61
N LYS A 443 -8.89 16.51 -6.27
CA LYS A 443 -8.50 15.34 -7.08
C LYS A 443 -9.62 14.29 -7.16
N PHE A 444 -10.25 13.98 -6.02
CA PHE A 444 -11.19 12.86 -5.92
C PHE A 444 -12.63 13.22 -6.25
N LEU A 445 -13.04 14.47 -6.01
CA LEU A 445 -14.44 14.93 -6.17
C LEU A 445 -14.59 16.19 -7.04
N SER A 446 -13.51 16.65 -7.67
CA SER A 446 -13.50 17.80 -8.59
C SER A 446 -14.12 19.08 -8.00
N ILE A 447 -13.88 19.34 -6.71
CA ILE A 447 -14.31 20.56 -6.03
C ILE A 447 -13.12 21.21 -5.32
N SER A 448 -12.84 22.49 -5.63
CA SER A 448 -11.69 23.18 -5.06
C SER A 448 -11.92 23.63 -3.61
N TYR A 449 -10.81 23.71 -2.84
CA TYR A 449 -10.84 24.24 -1.48
C TYR A 449 -11.42 25.65 -1.39
N GLU A 450 -11.17 26.48 -2.41
CA GLU A 450 -11.76 27.83 -2.50
C GLU A 450 -13.29 27.76 -2.56
N THR A 451 -13.84 26.88 -3.41
CA THR A 451 -15.27 26.70 -3.57
C THR A 451 -15.96 26.27 -2.28
N ILE A 452 -15.42 25.23 -1.60
CA ILE A 452 -16.01 24.75 -0.34
C ILE A 452 -15.86 25.75 0.82
N SER A 453 -14.89 26.66 0.73
CA SER A 453 -14.67 27.71 1.74
C SER A 453 -15.63 28.91 1.59
N GLN A 454 -16.34 29.06 0.46
CA GLN A 454 -17.24 30.16 0.21
C GLN A 454 -18.45 30.19 1.15
N LEU A 455 -19.03 29.02 1.45
CA LEU A 455 -20.18 28.92 2.35
C LEU A 455 -19.79 28.95 3.82
N GLN A 456 -18.73 28.22 4.16
CA GLN A 456 -18.15 28.18 5.50
C GLN A 456 -16.73 27.62 5.41
N LYS A 457 -15.79 28.21 6.17
CA LYS A 457 -14.45 27.66 6.29
C LYS A 457 -14.51 26.23 6.86
N PRO A 458 -13.88 25.24 6.18
CA PRO A 458 -13.81 23.87 6.67
C PRO A 458 -13.19 23.79 8.06
N ARG A 459 -13.63 22.85 8.88
CA ARG A 459 -13.12 22.65 10.24
C ARG A 459 -13.02 21.16 10.59
N CYS A 460 -12.03 20.82 11.38
CA CYS A 460 -11.95 19.52 12.03
C CYS A 460 -13.04 19.40 13.09
N ILE A 461 -13.84 18.33 13.05
CA ILE A 461 -14.95 18.08 13.99
C ILE A 461 -14.70 16.83 14.85
N ALA A 462 -13.75 15.99 14.47
CA ALA A 462 -13.26 14.86 15.26
C ALA A 462 -11.77 14.64 14.99
N SER A 463 -11.04 14.16 15.98
CA SER A 463 -9.59 13.92 15.89
C SER A 463 -9.25 12.47 15.56
N SER A 464 -10.17 11.52 15.75
CA SER A 464 -9.98 10.09 15.56
C SER A 464 -11.25 9.46 14.99
N CYS A 465 -11.12 8.76 13.90
CA CYS A 465 -12.19 7.96 13.32
C CYS A 465 -12.41 6.67 14.12
N GLN A 466 -11.35 6.06 14.61
CA GLN A 466 -11.43 4.82 15.38
C GLN A 466 -12.16 5.02 16.71
N ASP A 467 -11.92 6.15 17.40
CA ASP A 467 -12.63 6.47 18.63
C ASP A 467 -14.14 6.57 18.41
N ILE A 468 -14.59 7.19 17.30
CA ILE A 468 -16.00 7.30 16.96
C ILE A 468 -16.63 5.91 16.75
N LEU A 469 -15.98 5.04 15.97
CA LEU A 469 -16.47 3.69 15.73
C LEU A 469 -16.49 2.86 17.01
N MET A 470 -15.42 2.94 17.81
CA MET A 470 -15.32 2.22 19.08
C MET A 470 -16.39 2.67 20.09
N GLU A 471 -16.65 3.97 20.21
CA GLU A 471 -17.69 4.52 21.07
C GLU A 471 -19.08 4.04 20.62
N TYR A 472 -19.35 4.18 19.33
CA TYR A 472 -20.62 3.74 18.75
C TYR A 472 -20.85 2.22 18.91
N PHE A 473 -19.84 1.39 18.68
CA PHE A 473 -19.94 -0.07 18.84
C PHE A 473 -20.21 -0.46 20.30
N ARG A 474 -19.67 0.28 21.27
CA ARG A 474 -19.91 0.03 22.72
C ARG A 474 -21.29 0.46 23.18
N GLU A 475 -21.84 1.51 22.58
CA GLU A 475 -23.16 2.04 22.94
C GLU A 475 -24.32 1.22 22.37
N HIS A 476 -24.05 0.42 21.32
CA HIS A 476 -25.06 -0.37 20.63
C HIS A 476 -24.86 -1.87 20.89
N GLU A 477 -25.87 -2.49 21.52
CA GLU A 477 -25.79 -3.91 21.89
C GLU A 477 -25.60 -4.85 20.70
N TRP A 478 -26.28 -4.56 19.58
CA TRP A 478 -26.21 -5.32 18.33
C TRP A 478 -26.28 -4.39 17.13
N LEU A 479 -25.34 -4.58 16.23
CA LEU A 479 -25.29 -3.85 14.96
C LEU A 479 -25.61 -4.77 13.80
N ASP A 480 -26.18 -4.21 12.73
CA ASP A 480 -26.43 -4.88 11.46
C ASP A 480 -26.44 -3.86 10.34
N SER A 481 -26.15 -4.31 9.13
CA SER A 481 -26.24 -3.50 7.91
C SER A 481 -26.46 -4.41 6.72
N ALA A 482 -26.97 -3.85 5.64
CA ALA A 482 -27.19 -4.58 4.40
C ALA A 482 -26.94 -3.66 3.22
N VAL A 483 -26.64 -4.23 2.06
CA VAL A 483 -26.74 -3.52 0.78
C VAL A 483 -28.22 -3.27 0.54
N ASP A 484 -28.65 -1.99 0.52
CA ASP A 484 -30.05 -1.57 0.46
C ASP A 484 -30.39 -0.75 -0.81
N GLY A 485 -29.46 -0.71 -1.76
CA GLY A 485 -29.63 0.00 -3.04
C GLY A 485 -29.51 1.50 -2.92
N ARG A 486 -28.73 2.01 -1.95
CA ARG A 486 -28.48 3.46 -1.83
C ARG A 486 -27.58 3.97 -2.96
N MET A 487 -26.78 3.10 -3.55
CA MET A 487 -25.95 3.40 -4.73
C MET A 487 -26.18 2.34 -5.81
N THR A 488 -27.04 2.65 -6.78
CA THR A 488 -27.28 1.78 -7.94
C THR A 488 -26.56 2.30 -9.15
N ILE A 489 -25.81 1.45 -9.84
CA ILE A 489 -25.05 1.78 -11.04
C ILE A 489 -25.53 0.85 -12.15
N GLU A 490 -26.10 1.45 -13.21
CA GLU A 490 -26.69 0.75 -14.35
C GLU A 490 -25.89 1.02 -15.63
N GLY A 491 -25.68 -0.02 -16.45
CA GLY A 491 -25.02 0.08 -17.75
C GLY A 491 -23.61 -0.51 -17.83
#